data_30e3b0b0e2dd910121cf902a4a1647f2
#
_entry.id   30e3b0b0e2dd910121cf902a4a1647f2
#
_cell.length_a   1.000
_cell.length_b   1.000
_cell.length_c   1.000
_cell.angle_alpha   90.00
_cell.angle_beta   90.00
_cell.angle_gamma   90.00
#
_symmetry.space_group_name_H-M   'P 1'
#
loop_
_entity.id
_entity.type
_entity.pdbx_description
1 polymer ?
#
loop_
_entity_poly.entity_id
_entity_poly.type
_entity_poly.pdbx_seq_one_letter_code
_entity_poly.pdbx_strand_id
1 'polypeptide(L)'
;VASEPLVRTPVAVQFDAQGRLWVVEMGDYPSGGGQTGRVRILEDQDGDFVYDRAVTFLDGLDFPNGIQCWRNGALITMAPQVLYTEDQDGDGVADLRQPLYLGFVEGNQQHRVNGMRWGLDGWLYLANGDSGGLVSGTGALPGVADSAGNGSAGAPVLLRGRDLRIAPDTNRARSAAGTTQFARERDDFGNWFGNNNSNPIWQYRFDDRYAERNPHSRLSGLTAEVSAVPGAAPVYPRSRTLDRYNDFGTANRFTSACGTMIYRDVLLGSQYYGNAFTSEPVHNLVSRLVLQSEGSGFHGVRAGDEQNSEFLASQDNWFRPTMLRTGPDGAIWVADMYRAVIEHPEWIPAEYQRKLKLSSGSDRGRIYRIVPDNGCCGKDQAIDESQENSNQRSFFAADWKSLDLVAIAERVGSVNGWWRDTAQRMLQHRRVEASGHDGVLSVLSRISEGDAAPAAQALSTLAMLAEERMDERTLLSLQGGLRHADPRVRAIAVQLLEPQLRLGSADVLNAVLQLESETDERVQLQLVLSLGEVPGSEAAAAIGRLLARTVQSEWVQRAGLTSLSGENVGGVLESVLELSIEGTEELTGRLLAQ
;
A
#
# COMPACT_ATOMS: atom_id res chain seq x y z
N VAL A 1 13.37 -11.22 17.53
CA VAL A 1 12.23 -10.97 18.43
C VAL A 1 11.29 -12.18 18.56
N ALA A 2 11.25 -13.06 17.54
CA ALA A 2 10.55 -14.34 17.62
C ALA A 2 11.25 -15.41 16.80
N SER A 3 11.23 -16.64 17.29
CA SER A 3 11.76 -17.82 16.61
C SER A 3 10.92 -19.04 16.94
N GLU A 4 11.27 -20.22 16.43
CA GLU A 4 10.64 -21.46 16.88
C GLU A 4 10.84 -21.69 18.38
N PRO A 5 9.86 -22.21 19.10
CA PRO A 5 8.58 -22.77 18.61
C PRO A 5 7.45 -21.75 18.41
N LEU A 6 7.67 -20.46 18.69
CA LEU A 6 6.63 -19.42 18.62
C LEU A 6 6.17 -19.18 17.19
N VAL A 7 7.09 -19.20 16.21
CA VAL A 7 6.78 -19.03 14.79
C VAL A 7 7.43 -20.12 13.94
N ARG A 8 6.76 -20.49 12.85
CA ARG A 8 7.28 -21.41 11.83
C ARG A 8 6.84 -20.94 10.46
N THR A 9 7.78 -20.86 9.51
CA THR A 9 7.49 -20.52 8.11
C THR A 9 6.65 -19.26 7.93
N PRO A 10 6.97 -18.13 8.62
CA PRO A 10 6.19 -16.90 8.49
C PRO A 10 6.34 -16.32 7.09
N VAL A 11 5.23 -15.91 6.47
CA VAL A 11 5.18 -15.28 5.14
C VAL A 11 4.60 -13.88 5.17
N ALA A 12 3.75 -13.57 6.16
CA ALA A 12 3.17 -12.26 6.32
C ALA A 12 2.97 -11.93 7.80
N VAL A 13 3.09 -10.65 8.12
CA VAL A 13 2.91 -10.12 9.48
C VAL A 13 2.08 -8.84 9.46
N GLN A 14 1.33 -8.62 10.54
CA GLN A 14 0.58 -7.38 10.78
C GLN A 14 0.43 -7.14 12.28
N PHE A 15 0.35 -5.87 12.67
CA PHE A 15 0.02 -5.48 14.03
C PHE A 15 -1.46 -5.13 14.14
N ASP A 16 -2.10 -5.60 15.20
CA ASP A 16 -3.43 -5.11 15.56
C ASP A 16 -3.35 -3.80 16.37
N ALA A 17 -4.51 -3.24 16.69
CA ALA A 17 -4.58 -2.00 17.46
C ALA A 17 -4.07 -2.14 18.91
N GLN A 18 -3.92 -3.35 19.44
CA GLN A 18 -3.31 -3.61 20.74
C GLN A 18 -1.78 -3.79 20.67
N GLY A 19 -1.19 -3.70 19.46
CA GLY A 19 0.25 -3.90 19.26
C GLY A 19 0.67 -5.37 19.23
N ARG A 20 -0.28 -6.32 19.28
CA ARG A 20 0.03 -7.74 19.15
C ARG A 20 0.43 -8.05 17.71
N LEU A 21 1.39 -8.93 17.54
CA LEU A 21 1.87 -9.32 16.23
C LEU A 21 1.10 -10.54 15.70
N TRP A 22 0.42 -10.35 14.59
CA TRP A 22 -0.28 -11.41 13.86
C TRP A 22 0.63 -11.94 12.76
N VAL A 23 0.80 -13.25 12.73
CA VAL A 23 1.73 -13.94 11.83
C VAL A 23 0.99 -14.98 11.02
N VAL A 24 1.11 -14.90 9.69
CA VAL A 24 0.66 -15.95 8.76
C VAL A 24 1.81 -16.92 8.54
N GLU A 25 1.56 -18.18 8.81
CA GLU A 25 2.48 -19.28 8.61
C GLU A 25 2.02 -20.17 7.45
N MET A 26 2.88 -20.36 6.44
CA MET A 26 2.61 -21.19 5.26
C MET A 26 3.30 -22.55 5.40
N GLY A 27 2.76 -23.41 6.28
CA GLY A 27 3.32 -24.73 6.55
C GLY A 27 3.29 -25.66 5.34
N ASP A 28 2.35 -25.48 4.42
CA ASP A 28 2.15 -26.30 3.23
C ASP A 28 3.22 -26.10 2.15
N TYR A 29 3.95 -25.01 2.20
CA TYR A 29 4.96 -24.67 1.19
C TYR A 29 6.13 -25.69 1.20
N PRO A 30 6.62 -26.15 0.04
CA PRO A 30 6.20 -25.78 -1.32
C PRO A 30 5.19 -26.75 -1.96
N SER A 31 4.95 -27.89 -1.39
CA SER A 31 4.32 -29.03 -2.10
C SER A 31 2.82 -29.16 -1.86
N GLY A 32 2.26 -28.50 -0.83
CA GLY A 32 0.85 -28.57 -0.48
C GLY A 32 0.35 -29.89 0.11
N GLY A 33 -0.96 -29.97 0.31
CA GLY A 33 -1.67 -31.21 0.61
C GLY A 33 -1.92 -31.50 2.08
N GLY A 34 -1.59 -30.58 3.01
CA GLY A 34 -1.76 -30.83 4.45
C GLY A 34 -2.69 -29.87 5.18
N GLN A 35 -3.07 -28.73 4.56
CA GLN A 35 -3.79 -27.65 5.24
C GLN A 35 -3.11 -27.25 6.57
N THR A 36 -1.78 -27.13 6.53
CA THR A 36 -0.95 -26.85 7.71
C THR A 36 -0.65 -25.37 7.88
N GLY A 37 -1.20 -24.52 6.99
CA GLY A 37 -1.17 -23.08 7.13
C GLY A 37 -2.00 -22.63 8.34
N ARG A 38 -1.55 -21.56 9.01
CA ARG A 38 -2.21 -21.03 10.20
C ARG A 38 -1.91 -19.57 10.42
N VAL A 39 -2.70 -18.95 11.30
CA VAL A 39 -2.46 -17.61 11.83
C VAL A 39 -2.14 -17.72 13.32
N ARG A 40 -1.07 -17.07 13.73
CA ARG A 40 -0.67 -16.96 15.14
C ARG A 40 -0.76 -15.50 15.60
N ILE A 41 -1.13 -15.32 16.87
CA ILE A 41 -1.02 -14.04 17.57
C ILE A 41 0.12 -14.18 18.58
N LEU A 42 1.11 -13.31 18.46
CA LEU A 42 2.24 -13.25 19.37
C LEU A 42 2.05 -12.12 20.36
N GLU A 43 2.38 -12.36 21.61
CA GLU A 43 2.26 -11.44 22.72
C GLU A 43 3.63 -11.28 23.39
N ASP A 44 4.03 -10.04 23.58
CA ASP A 44 5.15 -9.61 24.39
C ASP A 44 4.56 -9.23 25.77
N GLN A 45 4.83 -10.03 26.80
CA GLN A 45 4.18 -9.92 28.10
C GLN A 45 4.91 -8.97 29.05
N ASP A 46 6.22 -8.77 28.85
CA ASP A 46 7.05 -7.94 29.73
C ASP A 46 7.54 -6.64 29.06
N GLY A 47 7.26 -6.46 27.76
CA GLY A 47 7.51 -5.22 27.01
C GLY A 47 8.97 -5.05 26.58
N ASP A 48 9.73 -6.16 26.43
CA ASP A 48 11.13 -6.13 26.03
C ASP A 48 11.35 -6.26 24.50
N PHE A 49 10.26 -6.33 23.74
CA PHE A 49 10.20 -6.57 22.29
C PHE A 49 10.63 -7.99 21.85
N VAL A 50 10.73 -8.92 22.79
CA VAL A 50 10.85 -10.35 22.47
C VAL A 50 9.53 -11.02 22.85
N TYR A 51 8.97 -11.78 21.93
CA TYR A 51 7.67 -12.40 22.16
C TYR A 51 7.81 -13.65 23.03
N ASP A 52 6.97 -13.74 24.09
CA ASP A 52 6.97 -14.82 25.06
C ASP A 52 5.95 -15.89 24.74
N ARG A 53 4.84 -15.48 24.16
CA ARG A 53 3.67 -16.31 23.95
C ARG A 53 3.17 -16.23 22.53
N ALA A 54 2.67 -17.36 22.00
CA ALA A 54 1.98 -17.40 20.73
C ALA A 54 0.71 -18.24 20.84
N VAL A 55 -0.43 -17.64 20.52
CA VAL A 55 -1.72 -18.31 20.41
C VAL A 55 -1.99 -18.69 18.96
N THR A 56 -2.51 -19.89 18.71
CA THR A 56 -3.00 -20.24 17.37
C THR A 56 -4.42 -19.68 17.23
N PHE A 57 -4.53 -18.57 16.50
CA PHE A 57 -5.81 -17.92 16.24
C PHE A 57 -6.67 -18.70 15.24
N LEU A 58 -6.04 -19.24 14.21
CA LEU A 58 -6.71 -20.00 13.16
C LEU A 58 -5.73 -21.02 12.56
N ASP A 59 -6.19 -22.22 12.31
CA ASP A 59 -5.43 -23.30 11.65
C ASP A 59 -6.21 -23.94 10.50
N GLY A 60 -5.62 -24.96 9.88
CA GLY A 60 -6.27 -25.69 8.79
C GLY A 60 -6.42 -24.86 7.52
N LEU A 61 -5.49 -23.96 7.24
CA LEU A 61 -5.48 -23.09 6.07
C LEU A 61 -4.64 -23.69 4.94
N ASP A 62 -5.06 -23.45 3.69
CA ASP A 62 -4.33 -23.88 2.49
C ASP A 62 -3.62 -22.68 1.86
N PHE A 63 -2.30 -22.62 1.96
CA PHE A 63 -1.44 -21.57 1.43
C PHE A 63 -1.88 -20.12 1.76
N PRO A 64 -2.11 -19.76 3.03
CA PRO A 64 -2.41 -18.38 3.38
C PRO A 64 -1.22 -17.48 3.08
N ASN A 65 -1.44 -16.32 2.41
CA ASN A 65 -0.38 -15.45 1.90
C ASN A 65 -0.33 -14.06 2.52
N GLY A 66 -1.41 -13.60 3.12
CA GLY A 66 -1.47 -12.23 3.66
C GLY A 66 -2.53 -12.09 4.73
N ILE A 67 -2.38 -11.05 5.53
CA ILE A 67 -3.27 -10.74 6.64
C ILE A 67 -3.47 -9.24 6.78
N GLN A 68 -4.68 -8.84 7.14
CA GLN A 68 -5.02 -7.50 7.56
C GLN A 68 -5.95 -7.56 8.77
N CYS A 69 -5.50 -7.08 9.91
CA CYS A 69 -6.37 -6.96 11.10
C CYS A 69 -7.54 -6.02 10.80
N TRP A 70 -8.76 -6.48 11.05
CA TRP A 70 -9.98 -5.73 10.81
C TRP A 70 -11.05 -6.09 11.83
N ARG A 71 -11.65 -5.09 12.47
CA ARG A 71 -12.64 -5.26 13.55
C ARG A 71 -12.06 -6.09 14.70
N ASN A 72 -12.76 -7.13 15.16
CA ASN A 72 -12.29 -8.04 16.22
C ASN A 72 -11.55 -9.28 15.67
N GLY A 73 -11.06 -9.20 14.44
CA GLY A 73 -10.41 -10.34 13.79
C GLY A 73 -9.51 -9.93 12.66
N ALA A 74 -9.51 -10.69 11.57
CA ALA A 74 -8.66 -10.46 10.43
C ALA A 74 -9.28 -10.88 9.10
N LEU A 75 -8.85 -10.19 8.03
CA LEU A 75 -8.97 -10.65 6.65
C LEU A 75 -7.71 -11.42 6.29
N ILE A 76 -7.87 -12.59 5.68
CA ILE A 76 -6.77 -13.47 5.29
C ILE A 76 -6.90 -13.77 3.80
N THR A 77 -5.84 -13.51 3.02
CA THR A 77 -5.78 -13.93 1.63
C THR A 77 -5.36 -15.40 1.55
N MET A 78 -6.21 -16.19 0.93
CA MET A 78 -6.03 -17.63 0.77
C MET A 78 -6.83 -18.06 -0.47
N ALA A 79 -6.21 -18.03 -1.66
CA ALA A 79 -6.93 -18.42 -2.88
C ALA A 79 -7.61 -19.80 -2.70
N PRO A 80 -8.85 -19.96 -3.18
CA PRO A 80 -9.60 -19.07 -4.08
C PRO A 80 -10.37 -17.95 -3.39
N GLN A 81 -10.08 -17.59 -2.15
CA GLN A 81 -10.88 -16.68 -1.32
C GLN A 81 -10.07 -15.63 -0.56
N VAL A 82 -10.75 -14.58 -0.16
CA VAL A 82 -10.40 -13.74 1.00
C VAL A 82 -11.35 -14.13 2.12
N LEU A 83 -10.78 -14.59 3.23
CA LEU A 83 -11.51 -15.07 4.39
C LEU A 83 -11.57 -13.96 5.44
N TYR A 84 -12.75 -13.70 6.01
CA TYR A 84 -12.91 -12.97 7.27
C TYR A 84 -13.02 -13.95 8.44
N THR A 85 -12.33 -13.62 9.52
CA THR A 85 -12.30 -14.41 10.74
C THR A 85 -12.44 -13.50 11.95
N GLU A 86 -13.09 -13.95 13.02
CA GLU A 86 -13.34 -13.15 14.21
C GLU A 86 -13.31 -14.03 15.46
N ASP A 87 -12.71 -13.51 16.51
CA ASP A 87 -12.78 -13.99 17.88
C ASP A 87 -13.95 -13.28 18.56
N GLN A 88 -15.03 -14.00 18.86
CA GLN A 88 -16.28 -13.45 19.38
C GLN A 88 -16.38 -13.51 20.90
N ASP A 89 -15.68 -14.45 21.55
CA ASP A 89 -15.71 -14.63 22.99
C ASP A 89 -14.44 -14.14 23.70
N GLY A 90 -13.39 -13.76 22.97
CA GLY A 90 -12.18 -13.14 23.49
C GLY A 90 -11.12 -14.15 23.98
N ASP A 91 -11.21 -15.42 23.58
CA ASP A 91 -10.26 -16.46 23.98
C ASP A 91 -8.97 -16.50 23.13
N GLY A 92 -8.92 -15.70 22.07
CA GLY A 92 -7.80 -15.60 21.13
C GLY A 92 -7.85 -16.61 19.99
N VAL A 93 -8.95 -17.34 19.82
CA VAL A 93 -9.21 -18.29 18.74
C VAL A 93 -10.39 -17.81 17.89
N ALA A 94 -10.34 -18.05 16.59
CA ALA A 94 -11.42 -17.63 15.69
C ALA A 94 -12.65 -18.54 15.80
N ASP A 95 -13.79 -17.95 16.24
CA ASP A 95 -15.10 -18.58 16.25
C ASP A 95 -15.80 -18.50 14.90
N LEU A 96 -15.57 -17.40 14.20
CA LEU A 96 -16.18 -17.13 12.89
C LEU A 96 -15.15 -17.32 11.77
N ARG A 97 -15.56 -18.05 10.73
CA ARG A 97 -14.84 -18.20 9.46
C ARG A 97 -15.84 -17.97 8.32
N GLN A 98 -15.68 -16.85 7.63
CA GLN A 98 -16.59 -16.48 6.53
C GLN A 98 -15.78 -16.10 5.28
N PRO A 99 -15.90 -16.85 4.16
CA PRO A 99 -15.44 -16.37 2.86
C PRO A 99 -16.14 -15.04 2.54
N LEU A 100 -15.36 -13.97 2.32
CA LEU A 100 -15.92 -12.65 2.02
C LEU A 100 -15.86 -12.33 0.52
N TYR A 101 -14.83 -12.81 -0.16
CA TYR A 101 -14.68 -12.73 -1.61
C TYR A 101 -14.20 -14.07 -2.13
N LEU A 102 -14.72 -14.48 -3.29
CA LEU A 102 -14.40 -15.76 -3.97
C LEU A 102 -14.04 -15.52 -5.43
N GLY A 103 -13.29 -16.46 -6.01
CA GLY A 103 -13.02 -16.49 -7.45
C GLY A 103 -11.58 -16.12 -7.84
N PHE A 104 -10.64 -16.07 -6.88
CA PHE A 104 -9.21 -15.97 -7.18
C PHE A 104 -8.68 -17.30 -7.72
N VAL A 105 -7.81 -17.23 -8.73
CA VAL A 105 -7.16 -18.43 -9.29
C VAL A 105 -6.10 -18.94 -8.33
N GLU A 106 -6.03 -20.25 -8.17
CA GLU A 106 -5.11 -20.89 -7.22
C GLU A 106 -3.69 -21.05 -7.74
N GLY A 107 -3.43 -21.19 -9.01
CA GLY A 107 -2.12 -21.17 -9.65
C GLY A 107 -0.92 -21.57 -8.78
N ASN A 108 0.27 -21.07 -9.12
CA ASN A 108 1.48 -21.22 -8.32
C ASN A 108 1.33 -20.52 -6.95
N GLN A 109 1.70 -21.17 -5.85
CA GLN A 109 1.54 -20.67 -4.49
C GLN A 109 2.26 -19.33 -4.23
N GLN A 110 3.34 -19.05 -4.96
CA GLN A 110 4.07 -17.78 -4.88
C GLN A 110 3.37 -16.65 -5.66
N HIS A 111 2.36 -16.96 -6.47
CA HIS A 111 1.69 -16.04 -7.38
C HIS A 111 0.19 -15.89 -7.08
N ARG A 112 -0.26 -16.25 -5.89
CA ARG A 112 -1.66 -16.12 -5.46
C ARG A 112 -1.94 -14.72 -4.89
N VAL A 113 -3.22 -14.37 -4.76
CA VAL A 113 -3.67 -13.14 -4.11
C VAL A 113 -3.01 -12.93 -2.74
N ASN A 114 -2.47 -11.72 -2.48
CA ASN A 114 -1.68 -11.42 -1.28
C ASN A 114 -1.64 -9.91 -0.96
N GLY A 115 -0.78 -9.52 -0.03
CA GLY A 115 -0.28 -8.16 0.17
C GLY A 115 -1.36 -7.10 0.38
N MET A 116 -2.25 -7.28 1.35
CA MET A 116 -3.30 -6.33 1.70
C MET A 116 -2.74 -5.04 2.31
N ARG A 117 -3.24 -3.88 1.81
CA ARG A 117 -2.90 -2.55 2.32
C ARG A 117 -4.06 -1.58 2.21
N TRP A 118 -4.38 -0.88 3.30
CA TRP A 118 -5.40 0.18 3.27
C TRP A 118 -4.91 1.41 2.50
N GLY A 119 -5.77 1.89 1.58
CA GLY A 119 -5.62 3.18 0.92
C GLY A 119 -6.06 4.34 1.79
N LEU A 120 -5.66 5.56 1.43
CA LEU A 120 -6.17 6.80 2.03
C LEU A 120 -7.67 6.99 1.78
N ASP A 121 -8.19 6.37 0.73
CA ASP A 121 -9.60 6.36 0.31
C ASP A 121 -10.50 5.39 1.11
N GLY A 122 -9.93 4.71 2.10
CA GLY A 122 -10.65 3.72 2.92
C GLY A 122 -10.92 2.38 2.23
N TRP A 123 -10.38 2.14 1.04
CA TRP A 123 -10.42 0.84 0.38
C TRP A 123 -9.20 0.00 0.75
N LEU A 124 -9.39 -1.31 0.82
CA LEU A 124 -8.32 -2.28 1.03
C LEU A 124 -7.83 -2.79 -0.33
N TYR A 125 -6.56 -2.56 -0.65
CA TYR A 125 -5.93 -2.97 -1.89
C TYR A 125 -5.21 -4.31 -1.71
N LEU A 126 -5.30 -5.17 -2.71
CA LEU A 126 -4.72 -6.51 -2.74
C LEU A 126 -3.87 -6.66 -4.01
N ALA A 127 -2.71 -7.27 -3.86
CA ALA A 127 -1.93 -7.76 -4.98
C ALA A 127 -2.61 -9.01 -5.58
N ASN A 128 -2.75 -9.05 -6.89
CA ASN A 128 -3.32 -10.20 -7.60
C ASN A 128 -2.39 -11.43 -7.59
N GLY A 129 -1.08 -11.23 -7.48
CA GLY A 129 -0.10 -12.30 -7.53
C GLY A 129 0.11 -12.88 -8.93
N ASP A 130 -0.31 -12.19 -10.00
CA ASP A 130 -0.28 -12.63 -11.41
C ASP A 130 -1.26 -13.77 -11.76
N SER A 131 -1.96 -14.36 -10.80
CA SER A 131 -2.83 -15.52 -11.04
C SER A 131 -4.19 -15.16 -11.64
N GLY A 132 -4.70 -13.96 -11.36
CA GLY A 132 -5.98 -13.51 -11.88
C GLY A 132 -7.19 -14.05 -11.13
N GLY A 133 -8.33 -13.99 -11.80
CA GLY A 133 -9.60 -14.49 -11.26
C GLY A 133 -10.81 -13.73 -11.79
N LEU A 134 -12.00 -14.26 -11.48
CA LEU A 134 -13.29 -13.57 -11.62
C LEU A 134 -13.89 -13.47 -10.23
N VAL A 135 -13.65 -12.34 -9.56
CA VAL A 135 -13.87 -12.18 -8.13
C VAL A 135 -15.24 -11.56 -7.83
N SER A 136 -15.97 -12.16 -6.91
CA SER A 136 -17.25 -11.67 -6.40
C SER A 136 -17.25 -11.63 -4.88
N GLY A 137 -17.95 -10.66 -4.30
CA GLY A 137 -18.29 -10.68 -2.89
C GLY A 137 -19.36 -11.73 -2.58
N THR A 138 -19.35 -12.27 -1.38
CA THR A 138 -20.26 -13.35 -0.96
C THR A 138 -21.42 -12.89 -0.09
N GLY A 139 -21.40 -11.65 0.40
CA GLY A 139 -22.41 -11.06 1.28
C GLY A 139 -21.81 -10.16 2.34
N ALA A 140 -22.64 -9.40 3.03
CA ALA A 140 -22.23 -8.48 4.07
C ALA A 140 -21.62 -9.22 5.28
N LEU A 141 -20.72 -8.55 5.99
CA LEU A 141 -20.20 -9.02 7.27
C LEU A 141 -21.31 -9.09 8.33
N PRO A 142 -21.26 -10.06 9.26
CA PRO A 142 -22.17 -10.11 10.38
C PRO A 142 -22.16 -8.81 11.19
N GLY A 143 -23.34 -8.31 11.57
CA GLY A 143 -23.48 -7.10 12.38
C GLY A 143 -23.27 -5.77 11.64
N VAL A 144 -23.05 -5.79 10.33
CA VAL A 144 -23.05 -4.58 9.50
C VAL A 144 -24.46 -4.39 8.95
N ALA A 145 -25.11 -3.30 9.37
CA ALA A 145 -26.38 -2.91 8.76
C ALA A 145 -26.13 -2.62 7.28
N ASP A 146 -26.89 -3.28 6.42
CA ASP A 146 -26.86 -3.04 4.97
C ASP A 146 -27.38 -1.62 4.69
N SER A 147 -26.51 -0.63 4.79
CA SER A 147 -26.85 0.78 4.56
C SER A 147 -27.22 1.07 3.10
N ALA A 148 -27.04 0.12 2.19
CA ALA A 148 -27.36 0.24 0.77
C ALA A 148 -28.62 -0.53 0.34
N GLY A 149 -29.31 -1.27 1.25
CA GLY A 149 -30.61 -1.88 1.00
C GLY A 149 -30.66 -2.99 -0.05
N ASN A 150 -29.53 -3.48 -0.53
CA ASN A 150 -29.45 -4.57 -1.49
C ASN A 150 -28.29 -5.51 -1.12
N GLY A 151 -28.59 -6.57 -0.40
CA GLY A 151 -27.65 -7.68 -0.11
C GLY A 151 -27.18 -8.45 -1.37
N SER A 152 -27.18 -7.83 -2.54
CA SER A 152 -26.64 -8.41 -3.76
C SER A 152 -25.15 -8.15 -3.86
N ALA A 153 -24.35 -9.21 -3.93
CA ALA A 153 -22.98 -9.15 -4.37
C ALA A 153 -22.86 -8.26 -5.62
N GLY A 154 -21.93 -7.30 -5.60
CA GLY A 154 -21.66 -6.47 -6.78
C GLY A 154 -21.33 -7.34 -8.00
N ALA A 155 -21.35 -6.75 -9.21
CA ALA A 155 -20.96 -7.47 -10.41
C ALA A 155 -19.53 -8.06 -10.24
N PRO A 156 -19.29 -9.30 -10.73
CA PRO A 156 -17.97 -9.91 -10.67
C PRO A 156 -16.88 -9.06 -11.33
N VAL A 157 -15.72 -8.99 -10.71
CA VAL A 157 -14.55 -8.23 -11.18
C VAL A 157 -13.55 -9.18 -11.86
N LEU A 158 -13.28 -8.95 -13.14
CA LEU A 158 -12.26 -9.70 -13.88
C LEU A 158 -10.87 -9.12 -13.60
N LEU A 159 -9.97 -9.94 -13.03
CA LEU A 159 -8.62 -9.55 -12.64
C LEU A 159 -7.55 -9.82 -13.71
N ARG A 160 -7.90 -9.91 -14.96
CA ARG A 160 -6.93 -10.12 -16.04
C ARG A 160 -6.01 -8.90 -16.17
N GLY A 161 -4.77 -9.02 -15.67
CA GLY A 161 -3.80 -7.93 -15.69
C GLY A 161 -4.13 -6.76 -14.77
N ARG A 162 -4.87 -7.04 -13.67
CA ARG A 162 -5.30 -6.04 -12.68
C ARG A 162 -5.15 -6.55 -11.26
N ASP A 163 -4.81 -5.66 -10.36
CA ASP A 163 -4.97 -5.85 -8.92
C ASP A 163 -6.43 -5.62 -8.51
N LEU A 164 -6.73 -5.78 -7.23
CA LEU A 164 -8.07 -5.61 -6.67
C LEU A 164 -8.06 -4.60 -5.53
N ARG A 165 -9.16 -3.86 -5.38
CA ARG A 165 -9.51 -3.17 -4.12
C ARG A 165 -10.88 -3.59 -3.66
N ILE A 166 -11.04 -3.74 -2.37
CA ILE A 166 -12.27 -4.18 -1.71
C ILE A 166 -12.68 -3.19 -0.61
N ALA A 167 -13.98 -3.09 -0.39
CA ALA A 167 -14.56 -2.42 0.76
C ALA A 167 -15.29 -3.48 1.60
N PRO A 168 -14.63 -4.07 2.62
CA PRO A 168 -15.14 -5.24 3.33
C PRO A 168 -16.52 -5.04 3.96
N ASP A 169 -16.77 -3.85 4.51
CA ASP A 169 -18.03 -3.53 5.19
C ASP A 169 -19.25 -3.47 4.25
N THR A 170 -19.01 -3.12 2.99
CA THR A 170 -20.09 -3.00 1.99
C THR A 170 -20.04 -4.09 0.94
N ASN A 171 -19.14 -5.07 1.11
CA ASN A 171 -18.92 -6.20 0.20
C ASN A 171 -18.68 -5.79 -1.27
N ARG A 172 -18.18 -4.58 -1.50
CA ARG A 172 -17.86 -4.08 -2.84
C ARG A 172 -16.44 -4.45 -3.23
N ALA A 173 -16.26 -4.76 -4.52
CA ALA A 173 -14.97 -5.02 -5.14
C ALA A 173 -14.83 -4.18 -6.42
N ARG A 174 -13.62 -3.74 -6.74
CA ARG A 174 -13.28 -3.04 -7.98
C ARG A 174 -11.86 -3.41 -8.40
N SER A 175 -11.59 -3.36 -9.70
CA SER A 175 -10.23 -3.47 -10.20
C SER A 175 -9.36 -2.30 -9.69
N ALA A 176 -8.07 -2.55 -9.63
CA ALA A 176 -7.06 -1.53 -9.37
C ALA A 176 -5.93 -1.68 -10.39
N ALA A 177 -5.35 -0.55 -10.82
CA ALA A 177 -4.28 -0.55 -11.81
C ALA A 177 -3.14 -1.49 -11.42
N GLY A 178 -2.67 -2.29 -12.36
CA GLY A 178 -1.48 -3.11 -12.28
C GLY A 178 -1.67 -4.59 -11.96
N THR A 179 -0.53 -5.27 -11.97
CA THR A 179 -0.39 -6.67 -11.57
C THR A 179 0.80 -6.76 -10.62
N THR A 180 0.56 -6.61 -9.34
CA THR A 180 1.60 -6.80 -8.33
C THR A 180 1.78 -8.29 -8.06
N GLN A 181 3.01 -8.77 -8.04
CA GLN A 181 3.26 -10.16 -7.72
C GLN A 181 3.21 -10.41 -6.21
N PHE A 182 3.96 -9.65 -5.39
CA PHE A 182 3.95 -9.86 -3.94
C PHE A 182 4.10 -8.55 -3.16
N ALA A 183 3.05 -8.20 -2.40
CA ALA A 183 2.87 -6.99 -1.59
C ALA A 183 2.77 -5.69 -2.41
N ARG A 184 1.52 -5.21 -2.57
CA ARG A 184 1.25 -3.85 -3.03
C ARG A 184 1.41 -2.88 -1.87
N GLU A 185 2.11 -1.77 -2.08
CA GLU A 185 2.44 -0.83 -1.00
C GLU A 185 2.15 0.61 -1.44
N ARG A 186 1.99 1.51 -0.47
CA ARG A 186 1.84 2.94 -0.70
C ARG A 186 2.73 3.78 0.21
N ASP A 187 3.02 5.00 -0.23
CA ASP A 187 3.58 6.05 0.63
C ASP A 187 2.50 6.79 1.44
N ASP A 188 2.89 7.86 2.11
CA ASP A 188 2.00 8.69 2.91
C ASP A 188 1.05 9.58 2.08
N PHE A 189 1.28 9.69 0.79
CA PHE A 189 0.53 10.56 -0.12
C PHE A 189 -0.33 9.78 -1.12
N GLY A 190 -0.50 8.47 -0.89
CA GLY A 190 -1.35 7.63 -1.74
C GLY A 190 -0.72 7.23 -3.07
N ASN A 191 0.59 7.41 -3.26
CA ASN A 191 1.30 6.84 -4.38
C ASN A 191 1.43 5.33 -4.18
N TRP A 192 0.99 4.55 -5.17
CA TRP A 192 1.01 3.10 -5.10
C TRP A 192 2.19 2.50 -5.84
N PHE A 193 2.76 1.46 -5.25
CA PHE A 193 3.92 0.73 -5.78
C PHE A 193 3.62 -0.76 -5.87
N GLY A 194 4.28 -1.41 -6.83
CA GLY A 194 4.24 -2.86 -7.02
C GLY A 194 5.61 -3.39 -7.37
N ASN A 195 5.72 -4.71 -7.47
CA ASN A 195 6.94 -5.43 -7.79
C ASN A 195 6.64 -6.75 -8.51
N ASN A 196 7.67 -7.36 -9.06
CA ASN A 196 7.70 -8.76 -9.43
C ASN A 196 9.09 -9.36 -9.15
N ASN A 197 9.27 -10.63 -9.41
CA ASN A 197 10.51 -11.36 -9.12
C ASN A 197 11.80 -10.63 -9.51
N SER A 198 11.83 -9.97 -10.67
CA SER A 198 13.05 -9.32 -11.19
C SER A 198 13.06 -7.81 -11.04
N ASN A 199 11.90 -7.18 -10.86
CA ASN A 199 11.80 -5.74 -10.69
C ASN A 199 11.37 -5.42 -9.25
N PRO A 200 12.26 -4.80 -8.43
CA PRO A 200 11.98 -4.55 -7.02
C PRO A 200 10.87 -3.54 -6.78
N ILE A 201 10.65 -2.59 -7.70
CA ILE A 201 9.67 -1.53 -7.51
C ILE A 201 9.32 -0.80 -8.81
N TRP A 202 8.02 -0.60 -9.05
CA TRP A 202 7.47 0.38 -9.98
C TRP A 202 6.36 1.16 -9.32
N GLN A 203 5.98 2.30 -9.91
CA GLN A 203 4.85 3.12 -9.47
C GLN A 203 3.64 2.93 -10.37
N TYR A 204 2.44 2.83 -9.80
CA TYR A 204 1.17 2.95 -10.50
C TYR A 204 0.80 4.43 -10.63
N ARG A 205 0.64 4.92 -11.87
CA ARG A 205 0.50 6.34 -12.16
C ARG A 205 -0.92 6.85 -12.10
N PHE A 206 -1.88 5.99 -12.39
CA PHE A 206 -3.31 6.33 -12.41
C PHE A 206 -4.13 5.28 -11.70
N ASP A 207 -5.22 5.74 -11.07
CA ASP A 207 -6.34 4.86 -10.70
C ASP A 207 -7.08 4.42 -11.98
N ASP A 208 -7.58 3.19 -12.02
CA ASP A 208 -8.33 2.64 -13.14
C ASP A 208 -9.51 3.52 -13.53
N ARG A 209 -10.17 4.15 -12.58
CA ARG A 209 -11.30 5.05 -12.84
C ARG A 209 -10.97 6.19 -13.80
N TYR A 210 -9.73 6.69 -13.79
CA TYR A 210 -9.29 7.69 -14.75
C TYR A 210 -8.87 7.06 -16.08
N ALA A 211 -8.16 5.93 -16.03
CA ALA A 211 -7.66 5.26 -17.22
C ALA A 211 -8.77 4.71 -18.13
N GLU A 212 -9.91 4.33 -17.55
CA GLU A 212 -11.04 3.72 -18.25
C GLU A 212 -12.14 4.73 -18.65
N ARG A 213 -12.02 5.98 -18.19
CA ARG A 213 -13.04 7.04 -18.36
C ARG A 213 -13.28 7.42 -19.82
N ASN A 214 -12.21 7.53 -20.63
CA ASN A 214 -12.33 7.79 -22.06
C ASN A 214 -12.25 6.48 -22.85
N PRO A 215 -13.35 6.00 -23.46
CA PRO A 215 -13.37 4.74 -24.22
C PRO A 215 -12.54 4.81 -25.51
N HIS A 216 -12.23 6.00 -26.01
CA HIS A 216 -11.42 6.22 -27.21
C HIS A 216 -9.92 6.25 -26.92
N SER A 217 -9.53 6.54 -25.69
CA SER A 217 -8.13 6.57 -25.25
C SER A 217 -7.78 5.33 -24.42
N ARG A 218 -7.33 4.27 -25.10
CA ARG A 218 -6.83 3.07 -24.39
C ARG A 218 -5.41 3.32 -23.93
N LEU A 219 -5.26 3.75 -22.69
CA LEU A 219 -3.94 3.86 -22.06
C LEU A 219 -3.39 2.45 -21.78
N SER A 220 -2.27 2.13 -22.41
CA SER A 220 -1.42 1.00 -22.04
C SER A 220 -0.28 1.49 -21.14
N GLY A 221 0.30 0.60 -20.32
CA GLY A 221 1.44 0.96 -19.46
C GLY A 221 1.09 2.02 -18.42
N LEU A 222 0.26 1.65 -17.43
CA LEU A 222 -0.11 2.53 -16.32
C LEU A 222 0.95 2.54 -15.21
N THR A 223 2.05 1.84 -15.40
CA THR A 223 3.18 1.77 -14.47
C THR A 223 4.36 2.58 -15.00
N ALA A 224 5.07 3.24 -14.09
CA ALA A 224 6.36 3.87 -14.35
C ALA A 224 7.45 3.09 -13.61
N GLU A 225 8.55 2.83 -14.30
CA GLU A 225 9.75 2.30 -13.68
C GLU A 225 10.27 3.29 -12.62
N VAL A 226 10.61 2.77 -11.45
CA VAL A 226 11.17 3.58 -10.36
C VAL A 226 12.66 3.32 -10.19
N SER A 227 13.09 2.05 -10.35
CA SER A 227 14.50 1.70 -10.19
C SER A 227 15.37 2.36 -11.27
N ALA A 228 16.48 3.00 -10.87
CA ALA A 228 17.47 3.55 -11.79
C ALA A 228 18.06 2.49 -12.75
N VAL A 229 18.03 1.23 -12.34
CA VAL A 229 18.39 0.08 -13.17
C VAL A 229 17.14 -0.77 -13.34
N PRO A 230 16.44 -0.67 -14.48
CA PRO A 230 15.21 -1.40 -14.71
C PRO A 230 15.45 -2.91 -14.81
N GLY A 231 14.42 -3.68 -14.48
CA GLY A 231 14.45 -5.14 -14.51
C GLY A 231 15.35 -5.73 -13.41
N ALA A 232 16.09 -6.78 -13.74
CA ALA A 232 16.91 -7.54 -12.80
C ALA A 232 18.20 -6.77 -12.41
N ALA A 233 18.06 -5.73 -11.58
CA ALA A 233 19.17 -4.95 -11.06
C ALA A 233 20.15 -5.80 -10.24
N PRO A 234 21.46 -5.44 -10.17
CA PRO A 234 22.42 -6.13 -9.35
C PRO A 234 22.09 -6.08 -7.85
N VAL A 235 22.36 -7.18 -7.15
CA VAL A 235 22.30 -7.30 -5.69
C VAL A 235 23.63 -7.78 -5.14
N TYR A 236 23.91 -7.49 -3.86
CA TYR A 236 25.21 -7.73 -3.23
C TYR A 236 25.06 -8.67 -2.01
N PRO A 237 24.85 -9.98 -2.22
CA PRO A 237 24.68 -10.95 -1.14
C PRO A 237 25.94 -11.13 -0.33
N ARG A 238 25.78 -11.47 0.94
CA ARG A 238 26.88 -11.91 1.83
C ARG A 238 26.90 -13.41 2.04
N SER A 239 25.82 -14.10 1.68
CA SER A 239 25.73 -15.55 1.66
C SER A 239 26.50 -16.12 0.47
N ARG A 240 26.83 -17.41 0.54
CA ARG A 240 27.43 -18.11 -0.60
C ARG A 240 26.45 -18.13 -1.76
N THR A 241 26.87 -17.67 -2.93
CA THR A 241 26.10 -17.79 -4.16
C THR A 241 25.86 -19.27 -4.48
N LEU A 242 24.60 -19.65 -4.63
CA LEU A 242 24.19 -21.00 -5.00
C LEU A 242 23.95 -21.08 -6.51
N ASP A 243 24.12 -22.27 -7.07
CA ASP A 243 23.80 -22.52 -8.47
C ASP A 243 22.31 -22.24 -8.72
N ARG A 244 22.03 -21.51 -9.80
CA ARG A 244 20.67 -21.27 -10.27
C ARG A 244 20.27 -22.39 -11.21
N TYR A 245 19.12 -23.00 -10.96
CA TYR A 245 18.67 -24.18 -11.72
C TYR A 245 18.08 -23.83 -13.07
N ASN A 246 17.53 -22.63 -13.23
CA ASN A 246 16.77 -22.20 -14.39
C ASN A 246 17.37 -21.01 -15.13
N ASP A 247 18.32 -20.29 -14.54
CA ASP A 247 18.98 -19.15 -15.17
C ASP A 247 20.35 -18.89 -14.55
N PHE A 248 21.39 -19.42 -15.14
CA PHE A 248 22.77 -19.25 -14.70
C PHE A 248 23.31 -17.81 -14.88
N GLY A 249 22.65 -17.01 -15.73
CA GLY A 249 23.05 -15.62 -16.00
C GLY A 249 22.56 -14.61 -14.97
N THR A 250 21.64 -14.99 -14.06
CA THR A 250 20.99 -14.07 -13.12
C THR A 250 21.50 -14.15 -11.68
N ALA A 251 22.60 -14.89 -11.43
CA ALA A 251 23.25 -14.86 -10.12
C ALA A 251 23.62 -13.41 -9.74
N ASN A 252 23.33 -13.03 -8.47
CA ASN A 252 23.56 -11.69 -7.93
C ASN A 252 22.76 -10.59 -8.65
N ARG A 253 21.54 -10.92 -9.08
CA ARG A 253 20.53 -10.00 -9.60
C ARG A 253 19.18 -10.31 -8.97
N PHE A 254 18.30 -9.32 -8.91
CA PHE A 254 16.91 -9.56 -8.46
C PHE A 254 16.27 -10.68 -9.26
N THR A 255 15.67 -11.64 -8.56
CA THR A 255 15.03 -12.83 -9.13
C THR A 255 13.87 -13.36 -8.27
N SER A 256 13.72 -12.82 -7.06
CA SER A 256 12.65 -13.15 -6.12
C SER A 256 12.22 -11.94 -5.30
N ALA A 257 12.32 -10.73 -5.89
CA ALA A 257 11.91 -9.52 -5.20
C ALA A 257 10.46 -9.62 -4.72
N CYS A 258 10.25 -9.35 -3.44
CA CYS A 258 8.94 -9.43 -2.79
C CYS A 258 8.86 -8.53 -1.55
N GLY A 259 7.65 -8.34 -1.04
CA GLY A 259 7.43 -7.62 0.22
C GLY A 259 7.95 -6.19 0.23
N THR A 260 7.93 -5.50 -0.93
CA THR A 260 8.36 -4.10 -1.03
C THR A 260 7.55 -3.24 -0.07
N MET A 261 8.26 -2.41 0.72
CA MET A 261 7.70 -1.52 1.73
C MET A 261 8.29 -0.14 1.59
N ILE A 262 7.47 0.90 1.74
CA ILE A 262 7.93 2.28 1.95
C ILE A 262 8.04 2.51 3.46
N TYR A 263 9.22 2.91 3.93
CA TYR A 263 9.43 3.18 5.35
C TYR A 263 8.81 4.51 5.74
N ARG A 264 7.96 4.49 6.79
CA ARG A 264 7.08 5.61 7.14
C ARG A 264 7.23 6.01 8.62
N ASP A 265 8.48 6.05 9.11
CA ASP A 265 8.84 6.53 10.44
C ASP A 265 10.23 7.20 10.43
N VAL A 266 10.60 7.83 11.53
CA VAL A 266 11.89 8.51 11.68
C VAL A 266 12.83 7.81 12.68
N LEU A 267 12.44 6.68 13.26
CA LEU A 267 13.25 5.94 14.24
C LEU A 267 14.66 5.60 13.71
N LEU A 268 14.76 5.17 12.45
CA LEU A 268 16.05 4.86 11.82
C LEU A 268 16.83 6.11 11.37
N GLY A 269 16.25 7.29 11.57
CA GLY A 269 16.75 8.57 11.07
C GLY A 269 15.95 9.07 9.85
N SER A 270 15.87 10.41 9.71
CA SER A 270 15.09 11.07 8.67
C SER A 270 15.53 10.71 7.24
N GLN A 271 16.79 10.31 7.04
CA GLN A 271 17.32 9.86 5.74
C GLN A 271 16.73 8.53 5.25
N TYR A 272 16.08 7.76 6.12
CA TYR A 272 15.41 6.52 5.77
C TYR A 272 13.91 6.71 5.46
N TYR A 273 13.33 7.82 5.96
CA TYR A 273 11.91 8.12 5.72
C TYR A 273 11.60 8.22 4.23
N GLY A 274 10.56 7.52 3.79
CA GLY A 274 10.14 7.49 2.38
C GLY A 274 10.98 6.60 1.47
N ASN A 275 12.03 5.92 1.99
CA ASN A 275 12.80 4.98 1.20
C ASN A 275 12.03 3.68 0.98
N ALA A 276 12.28 3.05 -0.16
CA ALA A 276 11.74 1.73 -0.49
C ALA A 276 12.70 0.62 -0.03
N PHE A 277 12.15 -0.38 0.64
CA PHE A 277 12.86 -1.59 1.06
C PHE A 277 12.21 -2.80 0.40
N THR A 278 13.01 -3.67 -0.22
CA THR A 278 12.52 -4.84 -0.94
C THR A 278 13.26 -6.09 -0.48
N SER A 279 12.53 -7.12 -0.10
CA SER A 279 13.08 -8.43 0.22
C SER A 279 13.54 -9.15 -1.04
N GLU A 280 14.67 -9.87 -0.95
CA GLU A 280 15.20 -10.75 -2.00
C GLU A 280 15.60 -12.09 -1.36
N PRO A 281 14.64 -13.01 -1.14
CA PRO A 281 14.87 -14.22 -0.37
C PRO A 281 15.85 -15.19 -1.00
N VAL A 282 16.00 -15.24 -2.34
CA VAL A 282 16.97 -16.13 -2.99
C VAL A 282 18.40 -15.72 -2.68
N HIS A 283 18.66 -14.42 -2.56
CA HIS A 283 19.98 -13.87 -2.25
C HIS A 283 20.16 -13.51 -0.76
N ASN A 284 19.19 -13.84 0.10
CA ASN A 284 19.29 -13.69 1.56
C ASN A 284 19.51 -12.25 2.02
N LEU A 285 18.74 -11.31 1.46
CA LEU A 285 18.95 -9.88 1.71
C LEU A 285 17.67 -9.05 1.64
N VAL A 286 17.79 -7.81 2.14
CA VAL A 286 16.84 -6.72 1.94
C VAL A 286 17.60 -5.55 1.30
N SER A 287 17.15 -5.12 0.13
CA SER A 287 17.70 -3.99 -0.61
C SER A 287 16.96 -2.71 -0.29
N ARG A 288 17.66 -1.56 -0.32
CA ARG A 288 17.11 -0.22 -0.12
C ARG A 288 17.31 0.65 -1.36
N LEU A 289 16.25 1.38 -1.74
CA LEU A 289 16.32 2.46 -2.71
C LEU A 289 15.85 3.77 -2.07
N VAL A 290 16.62 4.81 -2.27
CA VAL A 290 16.24 6.20 -1.94
C VAL A 290 15.35 6.70 -3.06
N LEU A 291 14.09 7.01 -2.73
CA LEU A 291 13.11 7.53 -3.69
C LEU A 291 13.26 9.05 -3.80
N GLN A 292 13.70 9.52 -4.95
CA GLN A 292 13.79 10.93 -5.30
C GLN A 292 12.59 11.32 -6.14
N SER A 293 11.98 12.48 -5.85
CA SER A 293 10.88 13.00 -6.68
C SER A 293 11.40 13.39 -8.06
N GLU A 294 10.74 12.92 -9.12
CA GLU A 294 11.03 13.26 -10.50
C GLU A 294 9.72 13.52 -11.25
N GLY A 295 9.50 14.78 -11.61
CA GLY A 295 8.21 15.21 -12.17
C GLY A 295 7.06 14.83 -11.25
N SER A 296 6.06 14.16 -11.79
CA SER A 296 4.92 13.61 -11.03
C SER A 296 5.17 12.22 -10.44
N GLY A 297 6.41 11.70 -10.51
CA GLY A 297 6.79 10.36 -10.03
C GLY A 297 8.04 10.32 -9.19
N PHE A 298 8.70 9.16 -9.27
CA PHE A 298 9.89 8.86 -8.49
C PHE A 298 10.99 8.22 -9.34
N HIS A 299 12.22 8.54 -8.98
CA HIS A 299 13.43 7.88 -9.43
C HIS A 299 14.14 7.27 -8.20
N GLY A 300 14.37 5.96 -8.21
CA GLY A 300 14.94 5.22 -7.09
C GLY A 300 16.41 4.88 -7.33
N VAL A 301 17.28 5.39 -6.47
CA VAL A 301 18.72 5.15 -6.51
C VAL A 301 19.20 4.41 -5.28
N ARG A 302 20.29 3.66 -5.40
CA ARG A 302 20.95 3.08 -4.22
C ARG A 302 21.51 4.19 -3.34
N ALA A 303 21.44 4.01 -2.02
CA ALA A 303 22.05 4.95 -1.09
C ALA A 303 23.58 5.04 -1.31
N GLY A 304 24.17 6.19 -1.02
CA GLY A 304 25.59 6.46 -1.28
C GLY A 304 26.54 5.48 -0.56
N ASP A 305 26.14 5.02 0.61
CA ASP A 305 26.85 4.05 1.46
C ASP A 305 26.53 2.57 1.11
N GLU A 306 25.58 2.32 0.19
CA GLU A 306 25.15 0.97 -0.22
C GLU A 306 25.41 0.68 -1.70
N GLN A 307 26.39 1.32 -2.33
CA GLN A 307 26.65 1.13 -3.77
C GLN A 307 27.09 -0.30 -4.13
N ASN A 308 27.77 -0.98 -3.20
CA ASN A 308 28.25 -2.36 -3.35
C ASN A 308 27.90 -3.23 -2.14
N SER A 309 26.85 -2.87 -1.41
CA SER A 309 26.32 -3.59 -0.26
C SER A 309 24.80 -3.50 -0.24
N GLU A 310 24.17 -4.20 0.69
CA GLU A 310 22.72 -4.14 0.90
C GLU A 310 22.43 -3.58 2.29
N PHE A 311 21.22 -3.05 2.47
CA PHE A 311 20.75 -2.57 3.78
C PHE A 311 20.82 -3.68 4.83
N LEU A 312 20.36 -4.88 4.49
CA LEU A 312 20.47 -6.08 5.30
C LEU A 312 20.89 -7.25 4.43
N ALA A 313 21.92 -8.00 4.81
CA ALA A 313 22.34 -9.21 4.12
C ALA A 313 22.87 -10.23 5.12
N SER A 314 22.37 -11.45 5.03
CA SER A 314 22.80 -12.56 5.88
C SER A 314 23.90 -13.39 5.22
N GLN A 315 24.81 -13.97 6.03
CA GLN A 315 25.73 -15.02 5.59
C GLN A 315 25.06 -16.39 5.59
N ASP A 316 23.90 -16.53 6.23
CA ASP A 316 23.12 -17.75 6.29
C ASP A 316 22.23 -17.88 5.06
N ASN A 317 22.47 -18.91 4.24
CA ASN A 317 21.68 -19.21 3.06
C ASN A 317 20.22 -19.61 3.37
N TRP A 318 19.86 -19.81 4.63
CA TRP A 318 18.49 -20.13 5.04
C TRP A 318 17.67 -18.89 5.38
N PHE A 319 18.28 -17.72 5.51
CA PHE A 319 17.56 -16.45 5.67
C PHE A 319 16.73 -16.17 4.43
N ARG A 320 15.40 -16.12 4.57
CA ARG A 320 14.44 -15.93 3.48
C ARG A 320 13.44 -14.83 3.86
N PRO A 321 13.84 -13.56 3.79
CA PRO A 321 12.92 -12.47 4.09
C PRO A 321 11.79 -12.45 3.07
N THR A 322 10.54 -12.42 3.55
CA THR A 322 9.34 -12.48 2.69
C THR A 322 8.50 -11.22 2.76
N MET A 323 8.46 -10.57 3.92
CA MET A 323 7.67 -9.37 4.12
C MET A 323 8.36 -8.40 5.07
N LEU A 324 8.18 -7.12 4.81
CA LEU A 324 8.66 -6.01 5.62
C LEU A 324 7.48 -5.15 6.09
N ARG A 325 7.56 -4.60 7.31
CA ARG A 325 6.59 -3.64 7.84
C ARG A 325 7.26 -2.57 8.68
N THR A 326 6.80 -1.32 8.55
CA THR A 326 7.03 -0.32 9.59
C THR A 326 6.16 -0.69 10.78
N GLY A 327 6.79 -0.95 11.92
CA GLY A 327 6.09 -1.31 13.15
C GLY A 327 5.49 -0.11 13.86
N PRO A 328 4.65 -0.38 14.86
CA PRO A 328 4.10 0.65 15.72
C PRO A 328 5.15 1.40 16.54
N ASP A 329 6.28 0.79 16.77
CA ASP A 329 7.47 1.32 17.45
C ASP A 329 8.43 2.07 16.49
N GLY A 330 8.08 2.17 15.21
CA GLY A 330 8.91 2.80 14.18
C GLY A 330 10.00 1.90 13.59
N ALA A 331 10.25 0.73 14.14
CA ALA A 331 11.23 -0.22 13.62
C ALA A 331 10.79 -0.83 12.28
N ILE A 332 11.76 -1.37 11.52
CA ILE A 332 11.45 -2.26 10.40
C ILE A 332 11.37 -3.69 10.93
N TRP A 333 10.22 -4.31 10.71
CA TRP A 333 9.95 -5.70 11.05
C TRP A 333 10.07 -6.58 9.82
N VAL A 334 10.78 -7.71 9.96
CA VAL A 334 11.11 -8.62 8.84
C VAL A 334 10.59 -10.01 9.18
N ALA A 335 9.70 -10.54 8.33
CA ALA A 335 9.33 -11.95 8.37
C ALA A 335 10.35 -12.76 7.58
N ASP A 336 10.94 -13.78 8.21
CA ASP A 336 11.92 -14.69 7.64
C ASP A 336 11.37 -16.12 7.65
N MET A 337 11.03 -16.62 6.49
CA MET A 337 10.51 -17.98 6.32
C MET A 337 11.49 -19.06 6.75
N TYR A 338 12.79 -18.76 6.72
CA TYR A 338 13.91 -19.61 7.13
C TYR A 338 13.91 -21.01 6.51
N ARG A 339 14.23 -21.09 5.23
CA ARG A 339 14.19 -22.31 4.42
C ARG A 339 15.50 -22.56 3.70
N ALA A 340 15.90 -23.84 3.63
CA ALA A 340 17.05 -24.24 2.79
C ALA A 340 16.76 -23.98 1.31
N VAL A 341 15.56 -24.34 0.85
CA VAL A 341 15.09 -24.18 -0.53
C VAL A 341 13.87 -23.25 -0.52
N ILE A 342 13.90 -22.20 -1.33
CA ILE A 342 12.79 -21.24 -1.47
C ILE A 342 12.17 -21.30 -2.87
N GLU A 343 12.89 -21.80 -3.86
CA GLU A 343 12.36 -21.99 -5.20
C GLU A 343 11.21 -23.00 -5.20
N HIS A 344 10.15 -22.69 -5.96
CA HIS A 344 9.07 -23.66 -6.16
C HIS A 344 9.58 -24.89 -6.93
N PRO A 345 9.20 -26.12 -6.56
CA PRO A 345 9.70 -27.34 -7.19
C PRO A 345 9.53 -27.40 -8.71
N GLU A 346 8.51 -26.73 -9.24
CA GLU A 346 8.27 -26.63 -10.69
C GLU A 346 9.48 -26.05 -11.46
N TRP A 347 10.22 -25.14 -10.81
CA TRP A 347 11.39 -24.47 -11.39
C TRP A 347 12.71 -25.20 -11.14
N ILE A 348 12.69 -26.28 -10.34
CA ILE A 348 13.88 -27.07 -10.01
C ILE A 348 13.88 -28.32 -10.90
N PRO A 349 14.92 -28.56 -11.72
CA PRO A 349 15.02 -29.78 -12.52
C PRO A 349 14.92 -31.05 -11.65
N ALA A 350 14.19 -32.05 -12.12
CA ALA A 350 13.86 -33.25 -11.34
C ALA A 350 15.08 -34.00 -10.76
N GLU A 351 16.23 -33.92 -11.42
CA GLU A 351 17.49 -34.52 -10.92
C GLU A 351 18.03 -33.82 -9.68
N TYR A 352 17.81 -32.50 -9.56
CA TYR A 352 18.17 -31.69 -8.38
C TYR A 352 17.14 -31.88 -7.27
N GLN A 353 15.85 -31.94 -7.59
CA GLN A 353 14.79 -32.17 -6.59
C GLN A 353 15.06 -33.46 -5.81
N ARG A 354 15.56 -34.52 -6.47
CA ARG A 354 15.89 -35.79 -5.81
C ARG A 354 17.04 -35.68 -4.80
N LYS A 355 17.91 -34.67 -4.94
CA LYS A 355 19.06 -34.44 -4.05
C LYS A 355 18.75 -33.47 -2.93
N LEU A 356 17.65 -32.69 -3.06
CA LEU A 356 17.25 -31.67 -2.11
C LEU A 356 16.15 -32.19 -1.19
N LYS A 357 16.24 -31.83 0.09
CA LYS A 357 15.10 -31.97 1.00
C LYS A 357 14.31 -30.67 0.97
N LEU A 358 13.31 -30.58 0.08
CA LEU A 358 12.53 -29.36 -0.19
C LEU A 358 11.83 -28.76 1.04
N SER A 359 11.48 -29.63 2.01
CA SER A 359 10.85 -29.23 3.27
C SER A 359 11.82 -28.82 4.37
N SER A 360 13.15 -28.78 4.11
CA SER A 360 14.13 -28.41 5.14
C SER A 360 13.88 -27.00 5.67
N GLY A 361 13.63 -26.88 6.98
CA GLY A 361 13.26 -25.64 7.67
C GLY A 361 11.75 -25.45 7.85
N SER A 362 10.89 -26.44 7.47
CA SER A 362 9.43 -26.32 7.67
C SER A 362 9.00 -26.23 9.15
N ASP A 363 9.89 -26.60 10.05
CA ASP A 363 9.73 -26.51 11.50
C ASP A 363 10.35 -25.23 12.09
N ARG A 364 10.88 -24.34 11.26
CA ARG A 364 11.60 -23.12 11.66
C ARG A 364 10.97 -21.86 11.08
N GLY A 365 11.34 -20.73 11.67
CA GLY A 365 10.93 -19.39 11.24
C GLY A 365 11.50 -18.32 12.16
N ARG A 366 11.61 -17.09 11.66
CA ARG A 366 12.15 -15.96 12.41
C ARG A 366 11.34 -14.70 12.14
N ILE A 367 11.30 -13.84 13.14
CA ILE A 367 10.90 -12.44 12.95
C ILE A 367 12.00 -11.58 13.54
N TYR A 368 12.48 -10.63 12.75
CA TYR A 368 13.50 -9.67 13.18
C TYR A 368 12.90 -8.28 13.30
N ARG A 369 13.46 -7.50 14.19
CA ARG A 369 13.19 -6.08 14.41
C ARG A 369 14.48 -5.32 14.20
N ILE A 370 14.48 -4.36 13.28
CA ILE A 370 15.65 -3.54 12.93
C ILE A 370 15.47 -2.17 13.57
N VAL A 371 16.41 -1.81 14.42
CA VAL A 371 16.47 -0.55 15.17
C VAL A 371 17.86 0.07 15.05
N PRO A 372 18.03 1.37 15.34
CA PRO A 372 19.35 2.00 15.42
C PRO A 372 20.23 1.29 16.46
N ASP A 373 21.51 1.19 16.17
CA ASP A 373 22.52 0.71 17.13
C ASP A 373 22.99 1.87 18.01
N ASN A 374 22.38 2.03 19.17
CA ASN A 374 22.70 3.07 20.14
C ASN A 374 23.96 2.73 20.97
N GLY A 375 24.68 1.63 20.69
CA GLY A 375 25.66 1.05 21.59
C GLY A 375 27.13 0.98 21.14
N CYS A 376 27.49 1.18 19.86
CA CYS A 376 28.86 0.86 19.40
C CYS A 376 29.71 2.01 18.83
N CYS A 377 29.20 3.20 18.60
CA CYS A 377 30.02 4.28 18.05
C CYS A 377 29.69 5.65 18.68
N GLY A 378 30.48 6.04 19.70
CA GLY A 378 30.67 7.44 20.10
C GLY A 378 29.61 8.03 21.03
N LYS A 379 30.05 8.36 22.23
CA LYS A 379 29.26 8.93 23.35
C LYS A 379 28.76 10.38 23.14
N ASP A 380 28.65 10.90 21.93
CA ASP A 380 28.45 12.33 21.71
C ASP A 380 27.05 12.76 21.21
N GLN A 381 26.11 11.86 21.09
CA GLN A 381 24.68 12.21 20.95
C GLN A 381 23.84 11.31 21.87
N ALA A 382 23.78 11.68 23.14
CA ALA A 382 22.80 11.12 24.06
C ALA A 382 21.40 11.58 23.63
N ILE A 383 20.73 10.74 22.86
CA ILE A 383 19.27 10.80 22.80
C ILE A 383 18.80 10.50 24.22
N ASP A 384 17.96 11.36 24.76
CA ASP A 384 17.45 11.23 26.12
C ASP A 384 16.69 9.91 26.28
N GLU A 385 17.40 8.88 26.77
CA GLU A 385 16.85 7.52 27.03
C GLU A 385 15.57 7.53 27.87
N SER A 386 15.33 8.61 28.63
CA SER A 386 14.15 8.74 29.47
C SER A 386 12.87 9.00 28.68
N GLN A 387 12.96 9.69 27.52
CA GLN A 387 11.80 9.96 26.67
C GLN A 387 11.54 8.83 25.65
N GLU A 388 12.57 8.20 25.10
CA GLU A 388 12.41 7.06 24.18
C GLU A 388 11.82 5.83 24.89
N ASN A 389 12.34 5.46 26.06
CA ASN A 389 11.83 4.33 26.83
C ASN A 389 10.39 4.54 27.34
N SER A 390 10.00 5.77 27.66
CA SER A 390 8.63 6.05 28.09
C SER A 390 7.62 5.97 26.96
N ASN A 391 7.97 6.45 25.77
CA ASN A 391 7.10 6.40 24.58
C ASN A 391 7.02 4.97 24.01
N GLN A 392 8.10 4.19 24.02
CA GLN A 392 8.12 2.81 23.56
C GLN A 392 7.36 1.87 24.51
N ARG A 393 7.51 2.06 25.84
CA ARG A 393 6.74 1.29 26.84
C ARG A 393 5.26 1.67 26.87
N SER A 394 4.91 2.93 26.59
CA SER A 394 3.51 3.36 26.55
C SER A 394 2.76 2.81 25.32
N PHE A 395 3.50 2.34 24.30
CA PHE A 395 2.94 1.80 23.07
C PHE A 395 2.18 0.49 23.30
N PHE A 396 2.80 -0.50 23.95
CA PHE A 396 2.13 -1.78 24.29
C PHE A 396 1.07 -1.64 25.39
N ALA A 397 1.06 -0.50 26.11
CA ALA A 397 0.08 -0.20 27.14
C ALA A 397 -1.15 0.58 26.63
N ALA A 398 -1.13 1.06 25.39
CA ALA A 398 -2.25 1.82 24.83
C ALA A 398 -3.34 0.87 24.33
N ASP A 399 -4.31 0.58 25.16
CA ASP A 399 -5.53 -0.09 24.73
C ASP A 399 -6.37 0.86 23.84
N TRP A 400 -6.18 0.77 22.53
CA TRP A 400 -6.92 1.55 21.56
C TRP A 400 -8.43 1.37 21.66
N LYS A 401 -8.91 0.22 22.18
CA LYS A 401 -10.34 -0.03 22.39
C LYS A 401 -10.92 0.87 23.48
N SER A 402 -10.09 1.28 24.45
CA SER A 402 -10.49 2.19 25.53
C SER A 402 -10.42 3.67 25.14
N LEU A 403 -9.78 4.01 24.01
CA LEU A 403 -9.67 5.39 23.58
C LEU A 403 -11.02 5.93 23.08
N ASP A 404 -11.32 7.17 23.46
CA ASP A 404 -12.42 7.91 22.84
C ASP A 404 -12.08 8.32 21.40
N LEU A 405 -13.09 8.76 20.65
CA LEU A 405 -12.93 9.13 19.24
C LEU A 405 -11.96 10.29 19.02
N VAL A 406 -11.90 11.25 19.96
CA VAL A 406 -11.03 12.41 19.89
C VAL A 406 -9.57 11.98 20.07
N ALA A 407 -9.30 11.14 21.06
CA ALA A 407 -7.98 10.57 21.29
C ALA A 407 -7.49 9.70 20.11
N ILE A 408 -8.40 9.00 19.42
CA ILE A 408 -8.08 8.27 18.17
C ILE A 408 -7.74 9.28 17.07
N ALA A 409 -8.54 10.33 16.89
CA ALA A 409 -8.31 11.35 15.86
C ALA A 409 -6.96 12.07 16.04
N GLU A 410 -6.53 12.35 17.28
CA GLU A 410 -5.21 12.94 17.57
C GLU A 410 -4.04 12.11 17.02
N ARG A 411 -4.19 10.79 16.96
CA ARG A 411 -3.15 9.89 16.45
C ARG A 411 -2.98 9.95 14.93
N VAL A 412 -3.92 10.55 14.21
CA VAL A 412 -3.74 10.88 12.79
C VAL A 412 -2.60 11.89 12.60
N GLY A 413 -2.28 12.67 13.62
CA GLY A 413 -1.14 13.60 13.64
C GLY A 413 0.24 12.95 13.91
N SER A 414 0.33 11.64 14.12
CA SER A 414 1.59 10.95 14.43
C SER A 414 2.60 11.02 13.27
N VAL A 415 3.89 11.07 13.60
CA VAL A 415 4.98 10.90 12.60
C VAL A 415 5.04 9.47 12.08
N ASN A 416 4.63 8.48 12.87
CA ASN A 416 4.59 7.06 12.52
C ASN A 416 3.39 6.74 11.63
N GLY A 417 3.66 6.21 10.43
CA GLY A 417 2.63 5.87 9.45
C GLY A 417 1.69 4.75 9.90
N TRP A 418 2.15 3.80 10.73
CA TRP A 418 1.30 2.75 11.28
C TRP A 418 0.22 3.33 12.22
N TRP A 419 0.59 4.33 13.05
CA TRP A 419 -0.34 4.99 13.95
C TRP A 419 -1.40 5.76 13.18
N ARG A 420 -0.99 6.51 12.13
CA ARG A 420 -1.93 7.23 11.26
C ARG A 420 -2.93 6.30 10.59
N ASP A 421 -2.42 5.20 9.99
CA ASP A 421 -3.25 4.20 9.31
C ASP A 421 -4.21 3.50 10.28
N THR A 422 -3.75 3.19 11.49
CA THR A 422 -4.57 2.55 12.53
C THR A 422 -5.66 3.49 13.03
N ALA A 423 -5.33 4.76 13.25
CA ALA A 423 -6.32 5.78 13.66
C ALA A 423 -7.41 5.96 12.60
N GLN A 424 -7.04 6.16 11.34
CA GLN A 424 -7.99 6.28 10.24
C GLN A 424 -8.91 5.05 10.16
N ARG A 425 -8.35 3.85 10.23
CA ARG A 425 -9.11 2.59 10.19
C ARG A 425 -10.08 2.47 11.36
N MET A 426 -9.69 2.87 12.57
CA MET A 426 -10.58 2.84 13.73
C MET A 426 -11.71 3.87 13.63
N LEU A 427 -11.43 5.06 13.11
CA LEU A 427 -12.46 6.06 12.81
C LEU A 427 -13.40 5.57 11.71
N GLN A 428 -12.88 4.89 10.68
CA GLN A 428 -13.68 4.24 9.64
C GLN A 428 -14.61 3.17 10.21
N HIS A 429 -14.10 2.33 11.11
CA HIS A 429 -14.89 1.28 11.77
C HIS A 429 -16.02 1.88 12.62
N ARG A 430 -15.78 3.01 13.28
CA ARG A 430 -16.74 3.74 14.11
C ARG A 430 -17.32 4.95 13.35
N ARG A 431 -17.43 4.88 12.04
CA ARG A 431 -17.78 6.02 11.19
C ARG A 431 -19.09 6.68 11.56
N VAL A 432 -20.14 5.91 11.88
CA VAL A 432 -21.44 6.45 12.27
C VAL A 432 -21.35 7.37 13.50
N GLU A 433 -20.45 7.04 14.44
CA GLU A 433 -20.19 7.85 15.63
C GLU A 433 -19.25 9.01 15.31
N ALA A 434 -18.25 8.80 14.45
CA ALA A 434 -17.18 9.74 14.17
C ALA A 434 -17.60 10.86 13.19
N SER A 435 -18.44 10.55 12.19
CA SER A 435 -18.81 11.51 11.12
C SER A 435 -19.56 12.75 11.60
N GLY A 436 -20.33 12.64 12.70
CA GLY A 436 -21.04 13.76 13.30
C GLY A 436 -20.38 14.29 14.58
N HIS A 437 -19.18 13.84 14.95
CA HIS A 437 -18.53 14.18 16.20
C HIS A 437 -17.66 15.45 16.07
N ASP A 438 -18.16 16.58 16.53
CA ASP A 438 -17.49 17.89 16.42
C ASP A 438 -16.01 17.88 16.87
N GLY A 439 -15.70 17.19 17.96
CA GLY A 439 -14.32 17.06 18.46
C GLY A 439 -13.39 16.36 17.47
N VAL A 440 -13.87 15.27 16.82
CA VAL A 440 -13.10 14.54 15.80
C VAL A 440 -12.85 15.43 14.59
N LEU A 441 -13.89 16.06 14.05
CA LEU A 441 -13.77 16.93 12.88
C LEU A 441 -12.85 18.13 13.17
N SER A 442 -12.90 18.70 14.39
CA SER A 442 -12.02 19.81 14.79
C SER A 442 -10.56 19.40 14.89
N VAL A 443 -10.27 18.22 15.44
CA VAL A 443 -8.91 17.68 15.51
C VAL A 443 -8.35 17.41 14.12
N LEU A 444 -9.11 16.75 13.26
CA LEU A 444 -8.67 16.44 11.89
C LEU A 444 -8.46 17.73 11.07
N SER A 445 -9.36 18.72 11.20
CA SER A 445 -9.18 20.04 10.55
C SER A 445 -7.89 20.71 11.01
N ARG A 446 -7.58 20.72 12.30
CA ARG A 446 -6.33 21.27 12.83
C ARG A 446 -5.10 20.53 12.29
N ILE A 447 -5.13 19.20 12.26
CA ILE A 447 -4.01 18.38 11.74
C ILE A 447 -3.79 18.65 10.25
N SER A 448 -4.86 18.93 9.48
CA SER A 448 -4.75 19.17 8.03
C SER A 448 -4.00 20.47 7.66
N GLU A 449 -3.76 21.36 8.62
CA GLU A 449 -2.97 22.58 8.46
C GLU A 449 -1.48 22.42 8.83
N GLY A 450 -1.10 21.24 9.35
CA GLY A 450 0.23 20.94 9.90
C GLY A 450 1.18 20.29 8.89
N ASP A 451 1.99 19.35 9.39
CA ASP A 451 2.97 18.61 8.58
C ASP A 451 2.32 17.80 7.45
N ALA A 452 3.01 17.68 6.32
CA ALA A 452 2.45 17.16 5.07
C ALA A 452 1.85 15.74 5.17
N ALA A 453 2.53 14.79 5.81
CA ALA A 453 2.03 13.40 5.87
C ALA A 453 0.81 13.27 6.81
N PRO A 454 0.80 13.83 8.03
CA PRO A 454 -0.42 13.96 8.84
C PRO A 454 -1.54 14.73 8.15
N ALA A 455 -1.24 15.83 7.46
CA ALA A 455 -2.23 16.65 6.76
C ALA A 455 -2.94 15.85 5.65
N ALA A 456 -2.17 15.12 4.83
CA ALA A 456 -2.70 14.23 3.80
C ALA A 456 -3.64 13.16 4.38
N GLN A 457 -3.23 12.54 5.49
CA GLN A 457 -4.03 11.53 6.20
C GLN A 457 -5.30 12.13 6.80
N ALA A 458 -5.21 13.34 7.40
CA ALA A 458 -6.35 14.04 8.03
C ALA A 458 -7.39 14.46 7.00
N LEU A 459 -6.99 15.08 5.87
CA LEU A 459 -7.89 15.44 4.78
C LEU A 459 -8.60 14.21 4.20
N SER A 460 -7.84 13.13 3.98
CA SER A 460 -8.40 11.86 3.50
C SER A 460 -9.39 11.25 4.50
N THR A 461 -9.09 11.34 5.80
CA THR A 461 -9.98 10.85 6.86
C THR A 461 -11.27 11.68 6.93
N LEU A 462 -11.19 13.02 6.84
CA LEU A 462 -12.35 13.90 6.78
C LEU A 462 -13.26 13.55 5.59
N ALA A 463 -12.69 13.41 4.40
CA ALA A 463 -13.43 13.06 3.20
C ALA A 463 -14.08 11.66 3.30
N MET A 464 -13.35 10.68 3.86
CA MET A 464 -13.86 9.32 4.09
C MET A 464 -15.05 9.30 5.07
N LEU A 465 -15.00 10.10 6.15
CA LEU A 465 -16.08 10.19 7.13
C LEU A 465 -17.31 10.88 6.56
N ALA A 466 -17.13 11.89 5.72
CA ALA A 466 -18.21 12.66 5.11
C ALA A 466 -18.94 11.92 3.98
N GLU A 467 -18.31 10.95 3.32
CA GLU A 467 -18.82 10.29 2.11
C GLU A 467 -19.24 11.31 1.02
N GLU A 468 -20.49 11.18 0.53
CA GLU A 468 -21.04 12.07 -0.51
C GLU A 468 -21.59 13.38 0.05
N ARG A 469 -21.84 13.46 1.36
CA ARG A 469 -22.41 14.64 2.03
C ARG A 469 -21.37 15.34 2.88
N MET A 470 -20.51 16.12 2.24
CA MET A 470 -19.53 16.95 2.94
C MET A 470 -20.23 18.06 3.70
N ASP A 471 -20.01 18.13 5.01
CA ASP A 471 -20.38 19.30 5.81
C ASP A 471 -19.48 20.49 5.50
N GLU A 472 -19.89 21.68 5.95
CA GLU A 472 -19.17 22.93 5.69
C GLU A 472 -17.73 22.90 6.23
N ARG A 473 -17.50 22.30 7.41
CA ARG A 473 -16.18 22.20 8.04
C ARG A 473 -15.24 21.31 7.22
N THR A 474 -15.70 20.14 6.80
CA THR A 474 -14.95 19.26 5.92
C THR A 474 -14.61 19.95 4.61
N LEU A 475 -15.58 20.60 3.99
CA LEU A 475 -15.36 21.33 2.74
C LEU A 475 -14.32 22.46 2.90
N LEU A 476 -14.40 23.25 3.96
CA LEU A 476 -13.42 24.32 4.26
C LEU A 476 -12.01 23.73 4.50
N SER A 477 -11.90 22.59 5.20
CA SER A 477 -10.60 21.94 5.42
C SER A 477 -10.00 21.45 4.10
N LEU A 478 -10.80 20.82 3.21
CA LEU A 478 -10.33 20.40 1.89
C LEU A 478 -9.92 21.58 1.00
N GLN A 479 -10.69 22.67 1.01
CA GLN A 479 -10.31 23.90 0.31
C GLN A 479 -9.06 24.56 0.93
N GLY A 480 -8.86 24.45 2.25
CA GLY A 480 -7.63 24.83 2.94
C GLY A 480 -6.43 24.04 2.40
N GLY A 481 -6.60 22.75 2.19
CA GLY A 481 -5.59 21.86 1.63
C GLY A 481 -5.10 22.27 0.23
N LEU A 482 -5.93 22.97 -0.58
CA LEU A 482 -5.50 23.53 -1.87
C LEU A 482 -4.40 24.60 -1.73
N ARG A 483 -4.24 25.20 -0.56
CA ARG A 483 -3.23 26.23 -0.26
C ARG A 483 -2.09 25.71 0.63
N HIS A 484 -2.05 24.41 0.90
CA HIS A 484 -1.01 23.83 1.73
C HIS A 484 0.39 24.04 1.12
N ALA A 485 1.41 24.22 1.96
CA ALA A 485 2.79 24.46 1.51
C ALA A 485 3.34 23.29 0.66
N ASP A 486 3.02 22.05 1.03
CA ASP A 486 3.46 20.86 0.31
C ASP A 486 2.55 20.57 -0.89
N PRO A 487 3.10 20.47 -2.11
CA PRO A 487 2.31 20.20 -3.33
C PRO A 487 1.62 18.82 -3.31
N ARG A 488 2.14 17.84 -2.59
CA ARG A 488 1.50 16.52 -2.48
C ARG A 488 0.17 16.61 -1.74
N VAL A 489 0.09 17.47 -0.73
CA VAL A 489 -1.16 17.73 -0.01
C VAL A 489 -2.14 18.49 -0.90
N ARG A 490 -1.66 19.48 -1.70
CA ARG A 490 -2.52 20.18 -2.65
C ARG A 490 -3.12 19.23 -3.69
N ALA A 491 -2.32 18.31 -4.24
CA ALA A 491 -2.81 17.30 -5.18
C ALA A 491 -3.90 16.41 -4.55
N ILE A 492 -3.70 15.93 -3.32
CA ILE A 492 -4.70 15.16 -2.58
C ILE A 492 -5.97 15.99 -2.36
N ALA A 493 -5.86 17.24 -1.97
CA ALA A 493 -7.02 18.12 -1.77
C ALA A 493 -7.85 18.28 -3.05
N VAL A 494 -7.20 18.46 -4.21
CA VAL A 494 -7.87 18.50 -5.52
C VAL A 494 -8.64 17.20 -5.76
N GLN A 495 -8.02 16.05 -5.52
CA GLN A 495 -8.65 14.73 -5.69
C GLN A 495 -9.86 14.53 -4.77
N LEU A 496 -9.73 14.92 -3.50
CA LEU A 496 -10.79 14.75 -2.50
C LEU A 496 -12.00 15.68 -2.75
N LEU A 497 -11.84 16.76 -3.50
CA LEU A 497 -12.91 17.68 -3.90
C LEU A 497 -13.70 17.21 -5.13
N GLU A 498 -13.29 16.13 -5.82
CA GLU A 498 -13.98 15.62 -7.01
C GLU A 498 -15.47 15.30 -6.82
N PRO A 499 -15.95 14.77 -5.68
CA PRO A 499 -17.39 14.59 -5.50
C PRO A 499 -18.16 15.89 -5.62
N GLN A 500 -17.62 16.99 -5.09
CA GLN A 500 -18.25 18.32 -5.19
C GLN A 500 -18.13 18.92 -6.60
N LEU A 501 -17.03 18.66 -7.29
CA LEU A 501 -16.86 19.02 -8.70
C LEU A 501 -17.91 18.33 -9.58
N ARG A 502 -18.12 17.03 -9.39
CA ARG A 502 -19.17 16.26 -10.10
C ARG A 502 -20.59 16.75 -9.82
N LEU A 503 -20.84 17.29 -8.62
CA LEU A 503 -22.12 17.91 -8.25
C LEU A 503 -22.29 19.31 -8.84
N GLY A 504 -21.28 19.86 -9.56
CA GLY A 504 -21.34 21.15 -10.20
C GLY A 504 -21.17 22.34 -9.25
N SER A 505 -20.47 22.17 -8.12
CA SER A 505 -20.17 23.26 -7.18
C SER A 505 -19.27 24.31 -7.84
N ALA A 506 -19.81 25.48 -8.15
CA ALA A 506 -19.05 26.57 -8.74
C ALA A 506 -17.97 27.12 -7.80
N ASP A 507 -18.23 27.17 -6.50
CA ASP A 507 -17.25 27.65 -5.50
C ASP A 507 -16.05 26.71 -5.42
N VAL A 508 -16.28 25.39 -5.47
CA VAL A 508 -15.20 24.41 -5.47
C VAL A 508 -14.42 24.46 -6.79
N LEU A 509 -15.11 24.58 -7.93
CA LEU A 509 -14.45 24.72 -9.23
C LEU A 509 -13.55 25.97 -9.24
N ASN A 510 -14.07 27.11 -8.82
CA ASN A 510 -13.31 28.36 -8.72
C ASN A 510 -12.07 28.19 -7.80
N ALA A 511 -12.21 27.52 -6.66
CA ALA A 511 -11.10 27.28 -5.74
C ALA A 511 -10.02 26.37 -6.37
N VAL A 512 -10.41 25.33 -7.09
CA VAL A 512 -9.49 24.41 -7.80
C VAL A 512 -8.79 25.12 -8.97
N LEU A 513 -9.49 25.96 -9.72
CA LEU A 513 -8.92 26.75 -10.83
C LEU A 513 -7.86 27.78 -10.39
N GLN A 514 -7.84 28.19 -9.11
CA GLN A 514 -6.73 29.03 -8.59
C GLN A 514 -5.36 28.31 -8.69
N LEU A 515 -5.36 26.99 -8.78
CA LEU A 515 -4.14 26.19 -8.96
C LEU A 515 -3.73 26.03 -10.44
N GLU A 516 -4.42 26.65 -11.39
CA GLU A 516 -4.06 26.53 -12.82
C GLU A 516 -2.63 27.02 -13.13
N SER A 517 -2.10 27.96 -12.34
CA SER A 517 -0.72 28.44 -12.45
C SER A 517 0.32 27.61 -11.70
N GLU A 518 -0.07 26.49 -11.11
CA GLU A 518 0.81 25.59 -10.37
C GLU A 518 1.94 25.06 -11.26
N THR A 519 3.14 24.93 -10.68
CA THR A 519 4.34 24.44 -11.37
C THR A 519 4.74 23.02 -10.98
N ASP A 520 4.24 22.50 -9.87
CA ASP A 520 4.50 21.11 -9.47
C ASP A 520 3.68 20.16 -10.34
N GLU A 521 4.40 19.25 -11.02
CA GLU A 521 3.78 18.33 -12.00
C GLU A 521 2.75 17.38 -11.37
N ARG A 522 2.89 17.04 -10.08
CA ARG A 522 1.91 16.18 -9.37
C ARG A 522 0.56 16.89 -9.23
N VAL A 523 0.60 18.19 -8.93
CA VAL A 523 -0.62 19.01 -8.83
C VAL A 523 -1.22 19.21 -10.23
N GLN A 524 -0.40 19.51 -11.24
CA GLN A 524 -0.86 19.64 -12.63
C GLN A 524 -1.52 18.36 -13.14
N LEU A 525 -0.89 17.20 -12.86
CA LEU A 525 -1.44 15.88 -13.19
C LEU A 525 -2.82 15.69 -12.57
N GLN A 526 -2.94 15.93 -11.26
CA GLN A 526 -4.20 15.76 -10.55
C GLN A 526 -5.26 16.77 -10.98
N LEU A 527 -4.87 18.00 -11.27
CA LEU A 527 -5.79 19.01 -11.80
C LEU A 527 -6.43 18.54 -13.13
N VAL A 528 -5.60 18.08 -14.07
CA VAL A 528 -6.11 17.59 -15.35
C VAL A 528 -7.03 16.39 -15.17
N LEU A 529 -6.68 15.44 -14.27
CA LEU A 529 -7.52 14.30 -13.95
C LEU A 529 -8.86 14.73 -13.34
N SER A 530 -8.85 15.63 -12.36
CA SER A 530 -10.05 16.04 -11.64
C SER A 530 -10.95 16.99 -12.45
N LEU A 531 -10.39 17.89 -13.25
CA LEU A 531 -11.15 18.73 -14.17
C LEU A 531 -11.86 17.91 -15.26
N GLY A 532 -11.33 16.74 -15.62
CA GLY A 532 -12.00 15.80 -16.50
C GLY A 532 -13.29 15.18 -15.93
N GLU A 533 -13.57 15.35 -14.63
CA GLU A 533 -14.83 14.96 -13.99
C GLU A 533 -15.90 16.07 -14.09
N VAL A 534 -15.54 17.26 -14.58
CA VAL A 534 -16.39 18.45 -14.57
C VAL A 534 -16.93 18.72 -15.97
N PRO A 535 -18.24 18.75 -16.19
CA PRO A 535 -18.82 19.23 -17.44
C PRO A 535 -18.67 20.75 -17.55
N GLY A 536 -18.57 21.25 -18.79
CA GLY A 536 -18.62 22.69 -19.09
C GLY A 536 -17.34 23.26 -19.69
N SER A 537 -17.48 24.45 -20.27
CA SER A 537 -16.43 25.12 -21.06
C SER A 537 -15.26 25.61 -20.23
N GLU A 538 -15.49 26.01 -18.98
CA GLU A 538 -14.44 26.55 -18.10
C GLU A 538 -13.42 25.48 -17.72
N ALA A 539 -13.88 24.28 -17.32
CA ALA A 539 -13.01 23.14 -17.04
C ALA A 539 -12.28 22.66 -18.32
N ALA A 540 -12.98 22.60 -19.45
CA ALA A 540 -12.38 22.25 -20.74
C ALA A 540 -11.26 23.21 -21.13
N ALA A 541 -11.50 24.51 -21.00
CA ALA A 541 -10.50 25.54 -21.29
C ALA A 541 -9.28 25.44 -20.36
N ALA A 542 -9.49 25.19 -19.07
CA ALA A 542 -8.40 24.99 -18.11
C ALA A 542 -7.56 23.75 -18.43
N ILE A 543 -8.20 22.63 -18.80
CA ILE A 543 -7.47 21.43 -19.28
C ILE A 543 -6.61 21.79 -20.50
N GLY A 544 -7.15 22.48 -21.50
CA GLY A 544 -6.41 22.88 -22.70
C GLY A 544 -5.19 23.75 -22.37
N ARG A 545 -5.35 24.75 -21.50
CA ARG A 545 -4.24 25.61 -21.06
C ARG A 545 -3.17 24.85 -20.27
N LEU A 546 -3.56 23.91 -19.39
CA LEU A 546 -2.61 23.07 -18.67
C LEU A 546 -1.82 22.18 -19.63
N LEU A 547 -2.49 21.48 -20.55
CA LEU A 547 -1.84 20.61 -21.53
C LEU A 547 -0.88 21.37 -22.43
N ALA A 548 -1.25 22.59 -22.91
CA ALA A 548 -0.37 23.41 -23.72
C ALA A 548 0.90 23.84 -22.99
N ARG A 549 0.83 24.13 -21.68
CA ARG A 549 2.00 24.51 -20.86
C ARG A 549 2.88 23.32 -20.45
N THR A 550 2.34 22.11 -20.46
CA THR A 550 3.01 20.89 -19.96
C THR A 550 3.29 19.89 -21.07
N VAL A 551 3.54 20.34 -22.30
CA VAL A 551 3.76 19.49 -23.48
C VAL A 551 4.90 18.48 -23.29
N GLN A 552 5.89 18.78 -22.44
CA GLN A 552 7.03 17.93 -22.14
C GLN A 552 6.72 16.86 -21.06
N SER A 553 5.60 16.99 -20.33
CA SER A 553 5.22 16.02 -19.31
C SER A 553 4.38 14.90 -19.90
N GLU A 554 4.98 13.74 -20.14
CA GLU A 554 4.29 12.55 -20.64
C GLU A 554 3.03 12.22 -19.85
N TRP A 555 3.12 12.23 -18.51
CA TRP A 555 2.03 11.79 -17.65
C TRP A 555 0.87 12.78 -17.58
N VAL A 556 1.15 14.10 -17.63
CA VAL A 556 0.10 15.12 -17.73
C VAL A 556 -0.60 15.05 -19.09
N GLN A 557 0.15 14.83 -20.17
CA GLN A 557 -0.43 14.62 -21.50
C GLN A 557 -1.32 13.37 -21.55
N ARG A 558 -0.88 12.26 -20.95
CA ARG A 558 -1.68 11.03 -20.85
C ARG A 558 -2.94 11.24 -20.01
N ALA A 559 -2.84 11.97 -18.90
CA ALA A 559 -4.00 12.36 -18.08
C ALA A 559 -4.99 13.21 -18.89
N GLY A 560 -4.49 14.11 -19.72
CA GLY A 560 -5.31 14.91 -20.65
C GLY A 560 -6.16 14.02 -21.56
N LEU A 561 -5.54 13.04 -22.21
CA LEU A 561 -6.25 12.13 -23.11
C LEU A 561 -7.37 11.35 -22.39
N THR A 562 -7.16 10.92 -21.15
CA THR A 562 -8.22 10.25 -20.38
C THR A 562 -9.31 11.20 -19.93
N SER A 563 -9.03 12.49 -19.83
CA SER A 563 -9.94 13.53 -19.38
C SER A 563 -10.85 14.08 -20.50
N LEU A 564 -10.64 13.63 -21.74
CA LEU A 564 -11.45 14.04 -22.87
C LEU A 564 -12.78 13.27 -22.93
N SER A 565 -13.80 13.97 -23.38
CA SER A 565 -15.13 13.46 -23.72
C SER A 565 -15.65 14.14 -24.98
N GLY A 566 -16.69 13.59 -25.58
CA GLY A 566 -17.34 14.26 -26.74
C GLY A 566 -17.87 15.67 -26.41
N GLU A 567 -18.11 15.98 -25.15
CA GLU A 567 -18.63 17.28 -24.70
C GLU A 567 -17.52 18.33 -24.49
N ASN A 568 -16.29 17.92 -24.09
CA ASN A 568 -15.23 18.84 -23.72
C ASN A 568 -14.09 18.95 -24.73
N VAL A 569 -13.91 17.98 -25.64
CA VAL A 569 -12.77 17.92 -26.57
C VAL A 569 -12.64 19.16 -27.45
N GLY A 570 -13.76 19.75 -27.90
CA GLY A 570 -13.77 20.97 -28.69
C GLY A 570 -13.20 22.16 -27.92
N GLY A 571 -13.65 22.38 -26.67
CA GLY A 571 -13.16 23.48 -25.84
C GLY A 571 -11.70 23.29 -25.39
N VAL A 572 -11.26 22.04 -25.18
CA VAL A 572 -9.85 21.73 -24.90
C VAL A 572 -8.99 22.09 -26.11
N LEU A 573 -9.38 21.66 -27.33
CA LEU A 573 -8.66 21.97 -28.55
C LEU A 573 -8.59 23.47 -28.84
N GLU A 574 -9.71 24.19 -28.71
CA GLU A 574 -9.76 25.64 -28.89
C GLU A 574 -8.74 26.35 -27.98
N SER A 575 -8.71 25.99 -26.69
CA SER A 575 -7.78 26.60 -25.73
C SER A 575 -6.31 26.25 -26.00
N VAL A 576 -6.01 25.07 -26.54
CA VAL A 576 -4.64 24.72 -26.96
C VAL A 576 -4.21 25.58 -28.15
N LEU A 577 -5.10 25.76 -29.14
CA LEU A 577 -4.82 26.55 -30.34
C LEU A 577 -4.67 28.06 -30.04
N GLU A 578 -5.49 28.61 -29.13
CA GLU A 578 -5.41 30.00 -28.72
C GLU A 578 -4.07 30.40 -28.10
N LEU A 579 -3.45 29.49 -27.35
CA LEU A 579 -2.16 29.78 -26.69
C LEU A 579 -0.97 29.79 -27.65
N SER A 580 -1.07 29.13 -28.81
CA SER A 580 -0.02 29.09 -29.85
C SER A 580 1.38 28.78 -29.29
N ILE A 581 1.48 27.84 -28.34
CA ILE A 581 2.75 27.43 -27.73
C ILE A 581 3.49 26.49 -28.68
N GLU A 582 4.79 26.71 -28.90
CA GLU A 582 5.66 25.85 -29.71
C GLU A 582 5.67 24.42 -29.11
N GLY A 583 5.58 23.41 -29.99
CA GLY A 583 5.57 21.99 -29.60
C GLY A 583 4.19 21.41 -29.31
N THR A 584 3.11 22.18 -29.51
CA THR A 584 1.72 21.68 -29.33
C THR A 584 1.16 20.97 -30.58
N GLU A 585 1.91 20.85 -31.68
CA GLU A 585 1.44 20.28 -32.94
C GLU A 585 1.06 18.80 -32.75
N GLU A 586 1.87 18.02 -32.05
CA GLU A 586 1.58 16.62 -31.77
C GLU A 586 0.35 16.47 -30.87
N LEU A 587 0.24 17.30 -29.82
CA LEU A 587 -0.93 17.35 -28.95
C LEU A 587 -2.20 17.68 -29.76
N THR A 588 -2.13 18.70 -30.60
CA THR A 588 -3.24 19.08 -31.49
C THR A 588 -3.66 17.93 -32.38
N GLY A 589 -2.72 17.22 -32.98
CA GLY A 589 -2.98 16.03 -33.79
C GLY A 589 -3.67 14.91 -33.00
N ARG A 590 -3.25 14.67 -31.76
CA ARG A 590 -3.89 13.69 -30.85
C ARG A 590 -5.31 14.11 -30.45
N LEU A 591 -5.54 15.39 -30.19
CA LEU A 591 -6.87 15.94 -29.85
C LEU A 591 -7.85 15.81 -31.03
N LEU A 592 -7.38 16.08 -32.25
CA LEU A 592 -8.20 15.94 -33.47
C LEU A 592 -8.55 14.47 -33.79
N ALA A 593 -7.81 13.51 -33.26
CA ALA A 593 -8.03 12.07 -33.46
C ALA A 593 -9.02 11.47 -32.45
N GLN A 594 -9.41 12.22 -31.40
CA GLN A 594 -10.40 11.81 -30.40
C GLN A 594 -11.83 12.16 -30.84
#